data_b8309406a980341477b91b8c820701ee
#
_entry.id   b8309406a980341477b91b8c820701ee
#
_cell.length_a   1.000
_cell.length_b   1.000
_cell.length_c   1.000
_cell.angle_alpha   90.00
_cell.angle_beta   90.00
_cell.angle_gamma   90.00
#
_symmetry.space_group_name_H-M   'P 1'
#
loop_
_entity.id
_entity.type
_entity.pdbx_description
1 polymer ?
#
loop_
_entity_poly.entity_id
_entity_poly.type
_entity_poly.pdbx_seq_one_letter_code
_entity_poly.pdbx_strand_id
1 'polypeptide(L)'
;MGSDGGPTDPLYPYHSNYDSYYWMSTYGDPGFHHHEAMGEYLSLLAYNLATAELIPFNLPNYADQMDIYFEELSEFVNASSGNVSISELRGAIDTFRTQANEVAELSQLAISTNNTELLQVVNHKYRDFQRGFTSQGGLVNREFYQHTIFAPGIDTGKFIHIELVERC
;
A
#
# COMPACT_ATOMS: atom_id res chain seq x y z
N MET A 1 -3.08 -12.60 -3.00
CA MET A 1 -3.74 -13.38 -4.05
C MET A 1 -4.27 -14.65 -3.43
N GLY A 2 -5.51 -14.91 -3.58
CA GLY A 2 -6.20 -16.08 -3.05
C GLY A 2 -7.64 -16.05 -3.54
N SER A 3 -8.36 -17.17 -3.44
CA SER A 3 -9.80 -17.19 -3.64
C SER A 3 -10.44 -16.47 -2.47
N ASP A 4 -11.26 -15.49 -2.71
CA ASP A 4 -11.98 -14.71 -1.71
C ASP A 4 -13.44 -15.18 -1.51
N GLY A 5 -13.79 -16.31 -2.14
CA GLY A 5 -15.10 -16.93 -2.01
C GLY A 5 -16.20 -16.26 -2.82
N GLY A 6 -15.84 -15.64 -3.95
CA GLY A 6 -16.82 -15.10 -4.90
C GLY A 6 -17.73 -16.17 -5.49
N PRO A 7 -18.84 -15.79 -6.14
CA PRO A 7 -19.83 -16.76 -6.67
C PRO A 7 -19.28 -17.75 -7.70
N THR A 8 -18.16 -17.42 -8.33
CA THR A 8 -17.50 -18.23 -9.37
C THR A 8 -16.24 -18.95 -8.86
N ASP A 9 -15.84 -18.66 -7.61
CA ASP A 9 -14.66 -19.26 -7.02
C ASP A 9 -14.97 -20.66 -6.46
N PRO A 10 -13.97 -21.53 -6.37
CA PRO A 10 -14.11 -22.76 -5.60
C PRO A 10 -14.51 -22.48 -4.15
N LEU A 11 -15.15 -23.44 -3.50
CA LEU A 11 -15.45 -23.35 -2.08
C LEU A 11 -14.17 -22.98 -1.31
N TYR A 12 -14.23 -21.90 -0.49
CA TYR A 12 -13.10 -21.37 0.25
C TYR A 12 -13.12 -21.86 1.71
N PRO A 13 -12.45 -22.96 2.04
CA PRO A 13 -12.50 -23.56 3.36
C PRO A 13 -11.56 -22.92 4.37
N TYR A 14 -10.98 -21.76 4.08
CA TYR A 14 -10.00 -21.06 4.90
C TYR A 14 -10.42 -20.95 6.36
N HIS A 15 -9.52 -21.27 7.27
CA HIS A 15 -9.75 -21.33 8.73
C HIS A 15 -10.81 -22.36 9.18
N SER A 16 -11.16 -23.32 8.36
CA SER A 16 -12.05 -24.41 8.73
C SER A 16 -11.30 -25.74 8.85
N ASN A 17 -11.95 -26.74 9.46
CA ASN A 17 -11.40 -28.11 9.51
C ASN A 17 -11.34 -28.80 8.13
N TYR A 18 -11.96 -28.20 7.12
CA TYR A 18 -11.91 -28.67 5.73
C TYR A 18 -10.73 -28.07 4.95
N ASP A 19 -10.02 -27.10 5.51
CA ASP A 19 -8.78 -26.56 4.95
C ASP A 19 -7.64 -27.56 5.19
N SER A 20 -7.54 -28.54 4.31
CA SER A 20 -6.68 -29.71 4.44
C SER A 20 -5.92 -30.01 3.15
N TYR A 21 -4.80 -30.72 3.31
CA TYR A 21 -4.04 -31.24 2.16
C TYR A 21 -4.92 -32.04 1.20
N TYR A 22 -5.82 -32.90 1.73
CA TYR A 22 -6.72 -33.69 0.92
C TYR A 22 -7.63 -32.81 0.05
N TRP A 23 -8.25 -31.79 0.64
CA TRP A 23 -9.09 -30.86 -0.09
C TRP A 23 -8.30 -30.12 -1.17
N MET A 24 -7.13 -29.61 -0.81
CA MET A 24 -6.30 -28.85 -1.74
C MET A 24 -5.81 -29.71 -2.89
N SER A 25 -5.28 -30.90 -2.62
CA SER A 25 -4.75 -31.80 -3.66
C SER A 25 -5.83 -32.44 -4.54
N THR A 26 -7.08 -32.48 -4.06
CA THR A 26 -8.20 -33.12 -4.79
C THR A 26 -9.05 -32.10 -5.54
N TYR A 27 -9.34 -30.96 -4.94
CA TYR A 27 -10.33 -30.00 -5.43
C TYR A 27 -9.77 -28.59 -5.67
N GLY A 28 -8.90 -28.11 -4.79
CA GLY A 28 -8.40 -26.72 -4.83
C GLY A 28 -7.35 -26.52 -5.93
N ASP A 29 -6.32 -27.37 -5.92
CA ASP A 29 -5.20 -27.30 -6.87
C ASP A 29 -4.63 -28.71 -7.12
N PRO A 30 -5.34 -29.56 -7.86
CA PRO A 30 -4.84 -30.89 -8.21
C PRO A 30 -3.51 -30.82 -8.96
N GLY A 31 -2.48 -31.43 -8.38
CA GLY A 31 -1.12 -31.38 -8.89
C GLY A 31 -0.30 -30.16 -8.45
N PHE A 32 -0.87 -29.25 -7.67
CA PHE A 32 -0.21 -28.04 -7.11
C PHE A 32 0.39 -27.09 -8.15
N HIS A 33 -0.18 -27.05 -9.36
CA HIS A 33 0.33 -26.21 -10.45
C HIS A 33 0.18 -24.71 -10.16
N HIS A 34 -0.91 -24.30 -9.49
CA HIS A 34 -1.09 -22.90 -9.09
C HIS A 34 -0.15 -22.52 -7.95
N HIS A 35 0.11 -23.44 -7.00
CA HIS A 35 1.09 -23.24 -5.94
C HIS A 35 2.50 -23.11 -6.51
N GLU A 36 2.88 -23.97 -7.47
CA GLU A 36 4.16 -23.90 -8.16
C GLU A 36 4.33 -22.55 -8.86
N ALA A 37 3.39 -22.18 -9.72
CA ALA A 37 3.42 -20.89 -10.43
C ALA A 37 3.48 -19.69 -9.47
N MET A 38 2.74 -19.74 -8.36
CA MET A 38 2.78 -18.69 -7.35
C MET A 38 4.12 -18.66 -6.62
N GLY A 39 4.70 -19.82 -6.32
CA GLY A 39 6.03 -19.94 -5.72
C GLY A 39 7.11 -19.35 -6.64
N GLU A 40 7.07 -19.65 -7.91
CA GLU A 40 7.98 -19.08 -8.92
C GLU A 40 7.82 -17.55 -9.02
N TYR A 41 6.58 -17.07 -9.11
CA TYR A 41 6.28 -15.64 -9.17
C TYR A 41 6.80 -14.88 -7.95
N LEU A 42 6.49 -15.35 -6.75
CA LEU A 42 6.93 -14.69 -5.51
C LEU A 42 8.44 -14.77 -5.32
N SER A 43 9.07 -15.90 -5.71
CA SER A 43 10.51 -16.05 -5.65
C SER A 43 11.21 -15.09 -6.62
N LEU A 44 10.69 -14.94 -7.83
CA LEU A 44 11.21 -13.99 -8.82
C LEU A 44 11.03 -12.54 -8.37
N LEU A 45 9.88 -12.21 -7.78
CA LEU A 45 9.63 -10.89 -7.20
C LEU A 45 10.63 -10.59 -6.07
N ALA A 46 10.79 -11.51 -5.14
CA ALA A 46 11.74 -11.37 -4.03
C ALA A 46 13.18 -11.22 -4.53
N TYR A 47 13.58 -12.03 -5.52
CA TYR A 47 14.90 -11.92 -6.15
C TYR A 47 15.13 -10.55 -6.77
N ASN A 48 14.18 -10.06 -7.59
CA ASN A 48 14.30 -8.76 -8.23
C ASN A 48 14.40 -7.62 -7.21
N LEU A 49 13.59 -7.67 -6.14
CA LEU A 49 13.65 -6.66 -5.07
C LEU A 49 14.98 -6.71 -4.30
N ALA A 50 15.49 -7.91 -4.01
CA ALA A 50 16.71 -8.11 -3.24
C ALA A 50 17.99 -7.75 -4.02
N THR A 51 17.97 -7.87 -5.35
CA THR A 51 19.14 -7.63 -6.21
C THR A 51 19.12 -6.28 -6.92
N ALA A 52 18.03 -5.52 -6.82
CA ALA A 52 17.94 -4.20 -7.41
C ALA A 52 18.92 -3.22 -6.75
N GLU A 53 19.75 -2.55 -7.54
CA GLU A 53 20.63 -1.48 -7.05
C GLU A 53 19.84 -0.29 -6.50
N LEU A 54 18.67 0.00 -7.10
CA LEU A 54 17.72 1.00 -6.65
C LEU A 54 16.39 0.30 -6.32
N ILE A 55 15.87 0.53 -5.13
CA ILE A 55 14.54 0.03 -4.74
C ILE A 55 13.51 0.54 -5.76
N PRO A 56 12.71 -0.34 -6.40
CA PRO A 56 11.82 0.04 -7.50
C PRO A 56 10.53 0.72 -7.00
N PHE A 57 10.65 1.77 -6.20
CA PHE A 57 9.53 2.59 -5.77
C PHE A 57 9.33 3.79 -6.69
N ASN A 58 8.08 4.18 -6.84
CA ASN A 58 7.67 5.35 -7.64
C ASN A 58 6.92 6.33 -6.72
N LEU A 59 7.64 7.24 -6.08
CA LEU A 59 7.05 8.23 -5.18
C LEU A 59 6.16 9.25 -5.90
N PRO A 60 6.47 9.71 -7.12
CA PRO A 60 5.53 10.53 -7.89
C PRO A 60 4.17 9.85 -8.09
N ASN A 61 4.14 8.57 -8.46
CA ASN A 61 2.88 7.82 -8.55
C ASN A 61 2.15 7.70 -7.20
N TYR A 62 2.90 7.62 -6.10
CA TYR A 62 2.29 7.65 -4.76
C TYR A 62 1.58 8.98 -4.50
N ALA A 63 2.21 10.11 -4.91
CA ALA A 63 1.59 11.43 -4.83
C ALA A 63 0.34 11.54 -5.74
N ASP A 64 0.35 10.93 -6.94
CA ASP A 64 -0.82 10.88 -7.82
C ASP A 64 -1.99 10.12 -7.17
N GLN A 65 -1.71 9.03 -6.47
CA GLN A 65 -2.73 8.31 -5.73
C GLN A 65 -3.27 9.12 -4.54
N MET A 66 -2.42 9.89 -3.86
CA MET A 66 -2.88 10.79 -2.79
C MET A 66 -3.81 11.88 -3.31
N ASP A 67 -3.63 12.37 -4.53
CA ASP A 67 -4.59 13.31 -5.15
C ASP A 67 -5.96 12.66 -5.37
N ILE A 68 -5.97 11.42 -5.87
CA ILE A 68 -7.23 10.68 -6.06
C ILE A 68 -7.96 10.52 -4.72
N TYR A 69 -7.24 10.11 -3.68
CA TYR A 69 -7.81 9.98 -2.33
C TYR A 69 -8.29 11.32 -1.75
N PHE A 70 -7.58 12.40 -2.06
CA PHE A 70 -8.00 13.74 -1.63
C PHE A 70 -9.29 14.19 -2.31
N GLU A 71 -9.46 13.91 -3.60
CA GLU A 71 -10.71 14.22 -4.32
C GLU A 71 -11.91 13.42 -3.74
N GLU A 72 -11.73 12.11 -3.51
CA GLU A 72 -12.73 11.26 -2.86
C GLU A 72 -13.10 11.80 -1.46
N LEU A 73 -12.10 12.19 -0.67
CA LEU A 73 -12.30 12.79 0.63
C LEU A 73 -13.04 14.13 0.54
N SER A 74 -12.68 14.97 -0.45
CA SER A 74 -13.33 16.27 -0.68
C SER A 74 -14.82 16.11 -1.00
N GLU A 75 -15.17 15.14 -1.83
CA GLU A 75 -16.56 14.80 -2.13
C GLU A 75 -17.32 14.36 -0.87
N PHE A 76 -16.71 13.51 -0.05
CA PHE A 76 -17.30 13.05 1.20
C PHE A 76 -17.52 14.20 2.20
N VAL A 77 -16.51 15.07 2.40
CA VAL A 77 -16.59 16.23 3.29
C VAL A 77 -17.67 17.20 2.84
N ASN A 78 -17.78 17.46 1.53
CA ASN A 78 -18.81 18.34 0.97
C ASN A 78 -20.22 17.76 1.09
N ALA A 79 -20.36 16.44 1.05
CA ALA A 79 -21.65 15.76 1.24
C ALA A 79 -22.05 15.66 2.72
N SER A 80 -21.10 15.73 3.64
CA SER A 80 -21.33 15.69 5.08
C SER A 80 -21.82 17.03 5.60
N SER A 81 -22.63 17.03 6.66
CA SER A 81 -23.10 18.26 7.33
C SER A 81 -22.05 18.90 8.24
N GLY A 82 -20.85 18.32 8.31
CA GLY A 82 -19.74 18.81 9.14
C GLY A 82 -18.97 19.96 8.47
N ASN A 83 -18.52 20.93 9.26
CA ASN A 83 -17.67 22.03 8.79
C ASN A 83 -16.20 21.68 9.03
N VAL A 84 -15.66 20.74 8.24
CA VAL A 84 -14.26 20.30 8.32
C VAL A 84 -13.45 20.93 7.20
N SER A 85 -12.35 21.60 7.55
CA SER A 85 -11.39 22.14 6.57
C SER A 85 -10.30 21.11 6.27
N ILE A 86 -10.12 20.79 5.00
CA ILE A 86 -9.05 19.90 4.50
C ILE A 86 -7.97 20.65 3.71
N SER A 87 -7.93 21.99 3.79
CA SER A 87 -6.98 22.81 3.04
C SER A 87 -5.51 22.55 3.41
N GLU A 88 -5.23 22.29 4.68
CA GLU A 88 -3.88 21.94 5.14
C GLU A 88 -3.42 20.60 4.58
N LEU A 89 -4.33 19.63 4.47
CA LEU A 89 -4.04 18.33 3.84
C LEU A 89 -3.66 18.51 2.36
N ARG A 90 -4.36 19.38 1.63
CA ARG A 90 -3.99 19.72 0.24
C ARG A 90 -2.55 20.24 0.16
N GLY A 91 -2.20 21.20 1.00
CA GLY A 91 -0.85 21.75 1.05
C GLY A 91 0.23 20.71 1.41
N ALA A 92 -0.11 19.76 2.30
CA ALA A 92 0.80 18.67 2.64
C ALA A 92 1.02 17.70 1.47
N ILE A 93 -0.02 17.37 0.70
CA ILE A 93 0.08 16.54 -0.50
C ILE A 93 0.93 17.23 -1.57
N ASP A 94 0.74 18.52 -1.81
CA ASP A 94 1.54 19.29 -2.77
C ASP A 94 3.02 19.34 -2.37
N THR A 95 3.30 19.46 -1.08
CA THR A 95 4.66 19.40 -0.53
C THR A 95 5.27 18.01 -0.74
N PHE A 96 4.52 16.95 -0.43
CA PHE A 96 4.98 15.57 -0.68
C PHE A 96 5.28 15.34 -2.16
N ARG A 97 4.42 15.79 -3.07
CA ARG A 97 4.62 15.70 -4.52
C ARG A 97 5.92 16.35 -4.96
N THR A 98 6.19 17.56 -4.46
CA THR A 98 7.43 18.27 -4.76
C THR A 98 8.65 17.46 -4.34
N GLN A 99 8.66 16.96 -3.11
CA GLN A 99 9.76 16.14 -2.59
C GLN A 99 9.88 14.78 -3.30
N ALA A 100 8.76 14.18 -3.69
CA ALA A 100 8.73 12.94 -4.46
C ALA A 100 9.41 13.09 -5.82
N ASN A 101 9.14 14.20 -6.51
CA ASN A 101 9.79 14.52 -7.79
C ASN A 101 11.29 14.78 -7.61
N GLU A 102 11.70 15.52 -6.58
CA GLU A 102 13.12 15.73 -6.28
C GLU A 102 13.86 14.40 -6.04
N VAL A 103 13.25 13.48 -5.30
CA VAL A 103 13.85 12.14 -5.07
C VAL A 103 13.92 11.34 -6.36
N ALA A 104 12.92 11.44 -7.23
CA ALA A 104 12.94 10.79 -8.54
C ALA A 104 14.07 11.35 -9.45
N GLU A 105 14.30 12.66 -9.45
CA GLU A 105 15.41 13.29 -10.16
C GLU A 105 16.77 12.85 -9.59
N LEU A 106 16.91 12.80 -8.26
CA LEU A 106 18.11 12.29 -7.61
C LEU A 106 18.39 10.83 -7.98
N SER A 107 17.35 10.00 -8.10
CA SER A 107 17.50 8.60 -8.51
C SER A 107 18.04 8.48 -9.93
N GLN A 108 17.52 9.28 -10.86
CA GLN A 108 18.03 9.32 -12.24
C GLN A 108 19.48 9.82 -12.30
N LEU A 109 19.82 10.83 -11.51
CA LEU A 109 21.19 11.32 -11.42
C LEU A 109 22.13 10.25 -10.88
N ALA A 110 21.73 9.54 -9.82
CA ALA A 110 22.55 8.48 -9.21
C ALA A 110 22.85 7.37 -10.22
N ILE A 111 21.85 6.92 -10.98
CA ILE A 111 22.00 5.89 -12.02
C ILE A 111 22.89 6.41 -13.15
N SER A 112 22.60 7.59 -13.71
CA SER A 112 23.31 8.12 -14.88
C SER A 112 24.78 8.43 -14.61
N THR A 113 25.13 8.76 -13.36
CA THR A 113 26.50 9.05 -12.93
C THR A 113 27.20 7.85 -12.27
N ASN A 114 26.53 6.71 -12.15
CA ASN A 114 27.01 5.52 -11.41
C ASN A 114 27.53 5.88 -10.01
N ASN A 115 26.79 6.78 -9.31
CA ASN A 115 27.17 7.28 -8.00
C ASN A 115 26.56 6.39 -6.89
N THR A 116 27.35 5.48 -6.36
CA THR A 116 26.91 4.52 -5.33
C THR A 116 26.53 5.17 -4.00
N GLU A 117 27.16 6.27 -3.62
CA GLU A 117 26.81 6.99 -2.39
C GLU A 117 25.42 7.63 -2.53
N LEU A 118 25.15 8.25 -3.69
CA LEU A 118 23.83 8.83 -3.96
C LEU A 118 22.75 7.74 -4.09
N LEU A 119 23.05 6.59 -4.68
CA LEU A 119 22.15 5.41 -4.69
C LEU A 119 21.76 4.98 -3.28
N GLN A 120 22.72 4.94 -2.34
CA GLN A 120 22.42 4.61 -0.96
C GLN A 120 21.51 5.65 -0.31
N VAL A 121 21.76 6.95 -0.53
CA VAL A 121 20.90 8.02 -0.02
C VAL A 121 19.46 7.88 -0.54
N VAL A 122 19.30 7.65 -1.84
CA VAL A 122 17.98 7.46 -2.46
C VAL A 122 17.29 6.21 -1.91
N ASN A 123 18.00 5.09 -1.80
CA ASN A 123 17.45 3.86 -1.22
C ASN A 123 17.00 4.05 0.24
N HIS A 124 17.73 4.82 1.03
CA HIS A 124 17.29 5.15 2.40
C HIS A 124 16.00 5.98 2.38
N LYS A 125 15.87 6.96 1.48
CA LYS A 125 14.63 7.72 1.30
C LYS A 125 13.46 6.82 0.90
N TYR A 126 13.67 5.91 -0.05
CA TYR A 126 12.65 4.94 -0.47
C TYR A 126 12.26 3.97 0.64
N ARG A 127 13.21 3.48 1.45
CA ARG A 127 12.92 2.62 2.59
C ARG A 127 12.10 3.32 3.66
N ASP A 128 12.38 4.60 3.91
CA ASP A 128 11.91 5.29 5.11
C ASP A 128 10.69 6.20 4.87
N PHE A 129 10.32 6.51 3.62
CA PHE A 129 9.24 7.48 3.35
C PHE A 129 7.89 7.07 3.98
N GLN A 130 7.58 5.78 4.04
CA GLN A 130 6.35 5.28 4.67
C GLN A 130 6.26 5.62 6.16
N ARG A 131 7.39 5.77 6.83
CA ARG A 131 7.43 6.14 8.26
C ARG A 131 6.94 7.56 8.50
N GLY A 132 7.01 8.42 7.48
CA GLY A 132 6.45 9.78 7.54
C GLY A 132 4.94 9.82 7.68
N PHE A 133 4.24 8.72 7.34
CA PHE A 133 2.79 8.60 7.46
C PHE A 133 2.34 7.90 8.74
N THR A 134 3.24 7.62 9.67
CA THR A 134 2.87 6.98 10.94
C THR A 134 2.64 8.01 12.03
N SER A 135 1.49 7.95 12.69
CA SER A 135 1.15 8.72 13.89
C SER A 135 1.59 7.95 15.13
N GLN A 136 2.32 8.61 16.04
CA GLN A 136 2.77 7.97 17.29
C GLN A 136 1.62 7.58 18.22
N GLY A 137 0.48 8.27 18.13
CA GLY A 137 -0.72 7.94 18.92
C GLY A 137 -1.68 7.00 18.22
N GLY A 138 -1.43 6.67 16.96
CA GLY A 138 -2.38 5.94 16.13
C GLY A 138 -3.62 6.75 15.77
N LEU A 139 -4.61 6.09 15.15
CA LEU A 139 -5.89 6.68 14.83
C LEU A 139 -6.76 6.81 16.10
N VAL A 140 -7.64 7.80 16.12
CA VAL A 140 -8.54 8.06 17.28
C VAL A 140 -9.36 6.81 17.60
N ASN A 141 -9.28 6.34 18.86
CA ASN A 141 -9.89 5.10 19.35
C ASN A 141 -9.43 3.80 18.63
N ARG A 142 -8.32 3.86 17.92
CA ARG A 142 -7.71 2.73 17.22
C ARG A 142 -6.19 2.86 17.20
N GLU A 143 -5.58 2.98 18.34
CA GLU A 143 -4.15 3.28 18.53
C GLU A 143 -3.23 2.25 17.90
N PHE A 144 -3.73 1.03 17.66
CA PHE A 144 -3.00 -0.01 16.94
C PHE A 144 -2.74 0.36 15.48
N TYR A 145 -3.67 1.08 14.84
CA TYR A 145 -3.52 1.54 13.45
C TYR A 145 -2.79 2.88 13.43
N GLN A 146 -1.53 2.85 13.07
CA GLN A 146 -0.66 4.03 13.10
C GLN A 146 -0.52 4.73 11.75
N HIS A 147 -0.76 4.01 10.64
CA HIS A 147 -0.61 4.59 9.31
C HIS A 147 -1.79 5.50 8.96
N THR A 148 -1.50 6.78 8.67
CA THR A 148 -2.54 7.81 8.51
C THR A 148 -3.27 7.76 7.16
N ILE A 149 -2.74 7.05 6.16
CA ILE A 149 -3.36 6.92 4.83
C ILE A 149 -4.06 5.57 4.68
N PHE A 150 -3.46 4.50 5.18
CA PHE A 150 -3.96 3.14 5.02
C PHE A 150 -4.40 2.56 6.37
N ALA A 151 -5.70 2.52 6.59
CA ALA A 151 -6.30 1.84 7.73
C ALA A 151 -7.59 1.14 7.28
N PRO A 152 -7.96 0.00 7.90
CA PRO A 152 -9.25 -0.63 7.60
C PRO A 152 -10.40 0.17 8.22
N GLY A 153 -11.56 0.17 7.56
CA GLY A 153 -12.79 0.75 8.08
C GLY A 153 -13.23 0.10 9.39
N ILE A 154 -13.77 0.91 10.32
CA ILE A 154 -14.22 0.43 11.64
C ILE A 154 -15.31 -0.65 11.47
N ASP A 155 -16.28 -0.39 10.61
CA ASP A 155 -17.48 -1.23 10.50
C ASP A 155 -17.32 -2.35 9.45
N THR A 156 -16.51 -2.14 8.43
CA THR A 156 -16.44 -3.06 7.28
C THR A 156 -15.19 -3.94 7.30
N GLY A 157 -14.15 -3.56 8.05
CA GLY A 157 -12.83 -4.18 8.00
C GLY A 157 -12.14 -4.07 6.62
N LYS A 158 -12.77 -3.41 5.65
CA LYS A 158 -12.18 -3.14 4.33
C LYS A 158 -11.28 -1.92 4.42
N PHE A 159 -10.22 -1.91 3.64
CA PHE A 159 -9.41 -0.71 3.48
C PHE A 159 -10.27 0.36 2.80
N ILE A 160 -10.60 1.39 3.56
CA ILE A 160 -11.22 2.60 3.03
C ILE A 160 -10.15 3.66 3.11
N HIS A 161 -9.81 4.26 1.99
CA HIS A 161 -8.76 5.27 1.89
C HIS A 161 -9.12 6.61 2.58
N ILE A 162 -10.29 6.70 3.26
CA ILE A 162 -10.91 7.96 3.69
C ILE A 162 -11.29 7.97 5.18
N GLU A 163 -10.69 7.18 6.04
CA GLU A 163 -11.13 7.14 7.45
C GLU A 163 -10.65 8.31 8.34
N LEU A 164 -9.91 9.27 7.81
CA LEU A 164 -9.49 10.46 8.57
C LEU A 164 -10.64 11.41 8.94
N VAL A 165 -11.83 11.25 8.38
CA VAL A 165 -12.91 12.26 8.48
C VAL A 165 -14.11 11.85 9.33
N GLU A 166 -14.27 10.58 9.67
CA GLU A 166 -15.49 10.16 10.40
C GLU A 166 -15.54 10.58 11.87
N ARG A 167 -14.50 11.22 12.41
CA ARG A 167 -14.48 11.66 13.83
C ARG A 167 -13.64 12.93 14.05
N CYS A 168 -14.05 14.03 13.48
CA CYS A 168 -13.75 15.37 14.01
C CYS A 168 -15.02 16.01 14.57
#